data_1e5f0afd517183ebe4c0cd90edb1f8a7
#
_entry.id   1e5f0afd517183ebe4c0cd90edb1f8a7
#
_cell.length_a   1.000
_cell.length_b   1.000
_cell.length_c   1.000
_cell.angle_alpha   90.00
_cell.angle_beta   90.00
_cell.angle_gamma   90.00
#
_symmetry.space_group_name_H-M   'P 1'
#
loop_
_entity.id
_entity.type
_entity.pdbx_description
1 polymer ?
#
loop_
_entity_poly.entity_id
_entity_poly.type
_entity_poly.pdbx_seq_one_letter_code
_entity_poly.pdbx_strand_id
1 'polypeptide(L)'
;NHPIRNKWLPLIADGSVRIALGHPVNPWVADAHLADLLLLAHPTATGTEWHALTPDQITAVACPSIDASRRLATITWQPSDASRIADSAAGQALANDLLDRGALGVSAQLLGLAQRMLDLTVDYAAQRKQFGKPIGSFQAVKHQLADIVTKIEFAKPVLYRAANALSQSEAQRSVRI
;
A
#
# COMPACT_ATOMS: atom_id res chain seq x y z
N ASN A 1 17.19 -6.05 20.81
CA ASN A 1 17.49 -4.60 20.79
C ASN A 1 18.44 -4.29 19.63
N HIS A 2 17.91 -4.08 18.44
CA HIS A 2 18.73 -3.72 17.29
C HIS A 2 19.07 -2.21 17.37
N PRO A 3 20.33 -1.77 17.18
CA PRO A 3 20.73 -0.35 17.30
C PRO A 3 19.92 0.60 16.40
N ILE A 4 19.58 0.16 15.19
CA ILE A 4 18.74 0.91 14.24
C ILE A 4 17.36 1.22 14.83
N ARG A 5 16.73 0.27 15.52
CA ARG A 5 15.44 0.46 16.15
C ARG A 5 15.49 1.57 17.20
N ASN A 6 16.50 1.54 18.06
CA ASN A 6 16.64 2.54 19.14
C ASN A 6 16.91 3.96 18.60
N LYS A 7 17.63 4.04 17.48
CA LYS A 7 17.91 5.32 16.82
C LYS A 7 16.69 5.89 16.10
N TRP A 8 15.98 5.06 15.33
CA TRP A 8 14.99 5.56 14.37
C TRP A 8 13.56 5.56 14.90
N LEU A 9 13.16 4.63 15.80
CA LEU A 9 11.77 4.58 16.27
C LEU A 9 11.30 5.85 16.98
N PRO A 10 12.08 6.51 17.87
CA PRO A 10 11.66 7.78 18.46
C PRO A 10 11.41 8.86 17.41
N LEU A 11 12.31 8.97 16.42
CA LEU A 11 12.22 9.96 15.35
C LEU A 11 11.06 9.70 14.37
N ILE A 12 10.68 8.43 14.21
CA ILE A 12 9.47 8.05 13.45
C ILE A 12 8.22 8.45 14.23
N ALA A 13 8.23 8.18 15.54
CA ALA A 13 7.06 8.42 16.38
C ALA A 13 6.76 9.92 16.56
N ASP A 14 7.77 10.78 16.56
CA ASP A 14 7.60 12.23 16.64
C ASP A 14 7.44 12.91 15.26
N GLY A 15 7.57 12.14 14.16
CA GLY A 15 7.42 12.63 12.79
C GLY A 15 8.59 13.44 12.25
N SER A 16 9.74 13.44 12.93
CA SER A 16 10.94 14.18 12.47
C SER A 16 11.68 13.51 11.34
N VAL A 17 11.39 12.24 11.05
CA VAL A 17 11.96 11.48 9.91
C VAL A 17 10.91 10.78 9.08
N ARG A 18 11.22 10.60 7.81
CA ARG A 18 10.40 9.87 6.82
C ARG A 18 11.10 8.59 6.42
N ILE A 19 10.31 7.52 6.33
CA ILE A 19 10.84 6.21 5.91
C ILE A 19 10.19 5.82 4.59
N ALA A 20 11.01 5.37 3.64
CA ALA A 20 10.56 4.71 2.43
C ALA A 20 10.78 3.20 2.53
N LEU A 21 9.86 2.44 1.97
CA LEU A 21 9.88 0.98 1.96
C LEU A 21 9.93 0.46 0.52
N GLY A 22 10.93 -0.35 0.20
CA GLY A 22 11.02 -1.08 -1.06
C GLY A 22 10.76 -2.56 -0.86
N HIS A 23 9.64 -3.07 -1.41
CA HIS A 23 9.24 -4.48 -1.31
C HIS A 23 9.57 -5.24 -2.59
N PRO A 24 9.96 -6.54 -2.54
CA PRO A 24 10.36 -7.31 -3.74
C PRO A 24 9.27 -7.41 -4.82
N VAL A 25 7.99 -7.34 -4.41
CA VAL A 25 6.83 -7.39 -5.33
C VAL A 25 6.72 -6.13 -6.20
N ASN A 26 7.28 -5.01 -5.76
CA ASN A 26 7.13 -3.74 -6.45
C ASN A 26 8.51 -3.10 -6.71
N PRO A 27 8.90 -2.88 -7.97
CA PRO A 27 10.18 -2.27 -8.30
C PRO A 27 10.26 -0.76 -7.97
N TRP A 28 9.12 -0.15 -7.66
CA TRP A 28 9.06 1.29 -7.37
C TRP A 28 8.94 1.55 -5.88
N VAL A 29 9.72 2.51 -5.42
CA VAL A 29 9.70 2.98 -4.03
C VAL A 29 9.05 4.36 -4.00
N ALA A 30 7.96 4.48 -3.23
CA ALA A 30 7.26 5.75 -3.09
C ALA A 30 8.07 6.71 -2.20
N ASP A 31 8.09 7.98 -2.59
CA ASP A 31 8.70 9.11 -1.86
C ASP A 31 10.18 8.90 -1.46
N ALA A 32 10.91 8.04 -2.15
CA ALA A 32 12.30 7.72 -1.85
C ALA A 32 13.23 8.96 -1.79
N HIS A 33 12.93 10.00 -2.58
CA HIS A 33 13.69 11.26 -2.61
C HIS A 33 13.46 12.16 -1.38
N LEU A 34 12.46 11.85 -0.56
CA LEU A 34 12.14 12.55 0.68
C LEU A 34 12.50 11.74 1.92
N ALA A 35 12.89 10.49 1.76
CA ALA A 35 13.13 9.57 2.86
C ALA A 35 14.47 9.88 3.54
N ASP A 36 14.47 9.87 4.85
CA ASP A 36 15.68 9.95 5.68
C ASP A 36 16.27 8.57 5.93
N LEU A 37 15.44 7.52 5.81
CA LEU A 37 15.83 6.12 5.88
C LEU A 37 15.04 5.31 4.85
N LEU A 38 15.72 4.42 4.14
CA LEU A 38 15.10 3.47 3.23
C LEU A 38 15.26 2.05 3.80
N LEU A 39 14.16 1.32 3.88
CA LEU A 39 14.14 -0.10 4.18
C LEU A 39 13.92 -0.85 2.87
N LEU A 40 14.97 -1.49 2.37
CA LEU A 40 14.96 -2.14 1.06
C LEU A 40 15.16 -3.65 1.19
N ALA A 41 14.32 -4.38 0.47
CA ALA A 41 14.42 -5.83 0.38
C ALA A 41 15.38 -6.25 -0.71
N HIS A 42 16.20 -7.26 -0.43
CA HIS A 42 17.12 -7.91 -1.37
C HIS A 42 16.77 -9.40 -1.49
N PRO A 43 16.17 -9.83 -2.62
CA PRO A 43 15.94 -11.24 -2.87
C PRO A 43 17.25 -12.02 -2.99
N THR A 44 17.33 -13.18 -2.31
CA THR A 44 18.46 -14.10 -2.34
C THR A 44 18.00 -15.49 -2.77
N ALA A 45 18.93 -16.42 -2.99
CA ALA A 45 18.60 -17.81 -3.31
C ALA A 45 17.84 -18.54 -2.18
N THR A 46 17.94 -18.06 -0.93
CA THR A 46 17.38 -18.71 0.26
C THR A 46 16.25 -17.91 0.91
N GLY A 47 15.85 -16.78 0.34
CA GLY A 47 14.80 -15.93 0.89
C GLY A 47 15.02 -14.46 0.57
N THR A 48 14.64 -13.58 1.47
CA THR A 48 14.73 -12.12 1.29
C THR A 48 15.50 -11.51 2.46
N GLU A 49 16.58 -10.80 2.20
CA GLU A 49 17.26 -9.97 3.20
C GLU A 49 16.64 -8.57 3.24
N TRP A 50 16.71 -7.90 4.39
CA TRP A 50 16.33 -6.51 4.53
C TRP A 50 17.49 -5.64 4.96
N HIS A 51 17.57 -4.47 4.35
CA HIS A 51 18.65 -3.51 4.55
C HIS A 51 18.08 -2.15 4.92
N ALA A 52 18.76 -1.46 5.83
CA ALA A 52 18.47 -0.08 6.20
C ALA A 52 19.54 0.83 5.62
N LEU A 53 19.15 1.73 4.76
CA LEU A 53 20.04 2.57 3.96
C LEU A 53 19.66 4.04 4.12
N THR A 54 20.67 4.89 4.15
CA THR A 54 20.49 6.35 4.10
C THR A 54 20.54 6.84 2.64
N PRO A 55 20.03 8.04 2.33
CA PRO A 55 19.98 8.55 0.97
C PRO A 55 21.32 8.59 0.22
N ASP A 56 22.42 8.77 0.95
CA ASP A 56 23.80 8.77 0.41
C ASP A 56 24.28 7.39 -0.05
N GLN A 57 23.61 6.31 0.35
CA GLN A 57 23.96 4.92 0.03
C GLN A 57 23.18 4.36 -1.18
N ILE A 58 22.34 5.18 -1.79
CA ILE A 58 21.48 4.77 -2.90
C ILE A 58 21.56 5.72 -4.08
N THR A 59 21.12 5.24 -5.24
CA THR A 59 20.79 6.08 -6.39
C THR A 59 19.31 5.94 -6.69
N ALA A 60 18.55 7.02 -6.58
CA ALA A 60 17.13 7.06 -6.87
C ALA A 60 16.87 7.74 -8.21
N VAL A 61 16.14 7.07 -9.10
CA VAL A 61 15.72 7.62 -10.40
C VAL A 61 14.21 7.76 -10.39
N ALA A 62 13.73 9.00 -10.52
CA ALA A 62 12.30 9.29 -10.53
C ALA A 62 11.60 8.66 -11.73
N CYS A 63 10.45 8.04 -11.51
CA CYS A 63 9.60 7.47 -12.54
C CYS A 63 8.49 8.46 -12.88
N PRO A 64 8.28 8.81 -14.16
CA PRO A 64 7.13 9.58 -14.59
C PRO A 64 5.82 8.88 -14.19
N SER A 65 4.89 9.64 -13.62
CA SER A 65 3.56 9.14 -13.25
C SER A 65 2.50 10.11 -13.80
N ILE A 66 1.38 9.54 -14.25
CA ILE A 66 0.20 10.32 -14.64
C ILE A 66 -0.43 11.03 -13.43
N ASP A 67 -0.26 10.44 -12.25
CA ASP A 67 -0.66 11.03 -10.97
C ASP A 67 0.54 11.74 -10.33
N ALA A 68 0.59 13.06 -10.42
CA ALA A 68 1.66 13.89 -9.87
C ALA A 68 1.78 13.79 -8.32
N SER A 69 0.76 13.31 -7.62
CA SER A 69 0.82 13.04 -6.18
C SER A 69 1.60 11.77 -5.84
N ARG A 70 1.80 10.87 -6.82
CA ARG A 70 2.53 9.60 -6.66
C ARG A 70 3.97 9.76 -7.14
N ARG A 71 4.85 10.07 -6.22
CA ARG A 71 6.29 10.25 -6.49
C ARG A 71 7.00 8.92 -6.32
N LEU A 72 7.14 8.20 -7.42
CA LEU A 72 7.75 6.89 -7.49
C LEU A 72 9.19 6.99 -7.99
N ALA A 73 10.06 6.14 -7.51
CA ALA A 73 11.44 6.02 -7.98
C ALA A 73 11.88 4.56 -8.06
N THR A 74 12.73 4.25 -9.02
CA THR A 74 13.55 3.03 -8.99
C THR A 74 14.81 3.30 -8.19
N ILE A 75 15.26 2.31 -7.41
CA ILE A 75 16.41 2.45 -6.52
C ILE A 75 17.50 1.47 -6.94
N THR A 76 18.70 2.00 -7.11
CA THR A 76 19.92 1.20 -7.28
C THR A 76 20.79 1.35 -6.05
N TRP A 77 21.24 0.24 -5.50
CA TRP A 77 22.07 0.16 -4.29
C TRP A 77 22.82 -1.17 -4.22
N GLN A 78 23.73 -1.30 -3.27
CA GLN A 78 24.50 -2.53 -3.07
C GLN A 78 24.24 -3.09 -1.66
N PRO A 79 23.86 -4.37 -1.53
CA PRO A 79 23.70 -5.02 -0.23
C PRO A 79 25.06 -5.16 0.46
N SER A 80 25.05 -4.97 1.79
CA SER A 80 26.24 -5.16 2.63
C SER A 80 25.85 -5.65 4.01
N ASP A 81 26.77 -6.33 4.70
CA ASP A 81 26.54 -6.77 6.08
C ASP A 81 26.29 -5.60 7.04
N ALA A 82 26.90 -4.45 6.76
CA ALA A 82 26.73 -3.25 7.59
C ALA A 82 25.32 -2.65 7.51
N SER A 83 24.63 -2.79 6.38
CA SER A 83 23.26 -2.30 6.19
C SER A 83 22.22 -3.35 6.51
N ARG A 84 22.57 -4.64 6.62
CA ARG A 84 21.60 -5.74 6.82
C ARG A 84 20.95 -5.68 8.20
N ILE A 85 19.64 -5.68 8.23
CA ILE A 85 18.82 -5.68 9.44
C ILE A 85 18.03 -6.97 9.67
N ALA A 86 17.86 -7.78 8.63
CA ALA A 86 17.30 -9.11 8.72
C ALA A 86 17.97 -10.04 7.68
N ASP A 87 18.28 -11.25 8.10
CA ASP A 87 18.77 -12.32 7.23
C ASP A 87 17.68 -12.87 6.31
N SER A 88 18.04 -13.78 5.40
CA SER A 88 17.13 -14.32 4.39
C SER A 88 15.90 -15.00 4.98
N ALA A 89 16.03 -15.72 6.10
CA ALA A 89 14.94 -16.46 6.71
C ALA A 89 13.95 -15.53 7.44
N ALA A 90 14.47 -14.70 8.35
CA ALA A 90 13.68 -13.71 9.07
C ALA A 90 13.11 -12.64 8.13
N GLY A 91 13.89 -12.25 7.13
CA GLY A 91 13.49 -11.26 6.15
C GLY A 91 12.39 -11.75 5.20
N GLN A 92 12.34 -13.04 4.88
CA GLN A 92 11.23 -13.61 4.10
C GLN A 92 9.91 -13.56 4.88
N ALA A 93 9.94 -13.91 6.16
CA ALA A 93 8.75 -13.79 7.02
C ALA A 93 8.27 -12.33 7.12
N LEU A 94 9.20 -11.39 7.27
CA LEU A 94 8.89 -9.96 7.26
C LEU A 94 8.30 -9.50 5.92
N ALA A 95 8.85 -9.95 4.78
CA ALA A 95 8.32 -9.61 3.46
C ALA A 95 6.87 -10.09 3.31
N ASN A 96 6.56 -11.32 3.73
CA ASN A 96 5.20 -11.87 3.68
C ASN A 96 4.24 -11.05 4.56
N ASP A 97 4.63 -10.73 5.80
CA ASP A 97 3.81 -9.91 6.71
C ASP A 97 3.54 -8.51 6.16
N LEU A 98 4.54 -7.88 5.57
CA LEU A 98 4.40 -6.57 4.94
C LEU A 98 3.51 -6.62 3.69
N LEU A 99 3.59 -7.69 2.90
CA LEU A 99 2.70 -7.89 1.75
C LEU A 99 1.24 -8.01 2.19
N ASP A 100 0.96 -8.83 3.19
CA ASP A 100 -0.40 -9.02 3.73
C ASP A 100 -0.98 -7.70 4.26
N ARG A 101 -0.19 -6.95 5.03
CA ARG A 101 -0.60 -5.62 5.55
C ARG A 101 -0.80 -4.60 4.43
N GLY A 102 0.10 -4.60 3.45
CA GLY A 102 0.01 -3.74 2.27
C GLY A 102 -1.23 -4.04 1.44
N ALA A 103 -1.52 -5.32 1.18
CA ALA A 103 -2.70 -5.77 0.45
C ALA A 103 -3.99 -5.34 1.16
N LEU A 104 -4.07 -5.54 2.48
CA LEU A 104 -5.22 -5.08 3.27
C LEU A 104 -5.38 -3.56 3.21
N GLY A 105 -4.29 -2.80 3.40
CA GLY A 105 -4.32 -1.34 3.36
C GLY A 105 -4.79 -0.79 2.01
N VAL A 106 -4.25 -1.33 0.92
CA VAL A 106 -4.65 -0.93 -0.45
C VAL A 106 -6.10 -1.33 -0.73
N SER A 107 -6.54 -2.52 -0.31
CA SER A 107 -7.93 -2.94 -0.46
C SER A 107 -8.90 -2.03 0.28
N ALA A 108 -8.55 -1.59 1.49
CA ALA A 108 -9.33 -0.63 2.26
C ALA A 108 -9.44 0.74 1.55
N GLN A 109 -8.32 1.23 1.01
CA GLN A 109 -8.30 2.47 0.22
C GLN A 109 -9.17 2.36 -1.03
N LEU A 110 -9.06 1.28 -1.78
CA LEU A 110 -9.85 1.05 -3.00
C LEU A 110 -11.34 0.98 -2.70
N LEU A 111 -11.73 0.31 -1.61
CA LEU A 111 -13.12 0.25 -1.18
C LEU A 111 -13.66 1.62 -0.77
N GLY A 112 -12.88 2.41 -0.04
CA GLY A 112 -13.22 3.78 0.32
C GLY A 112 -13.36 4.71 -0.89
N LEU A 113 -12.46 4.59 -1.86
CA LEU A 113 -12.53 5.32 -3.13
C LEU A 113 -13.77 4.93 -3.94
N ALA A 114 -14.06 3.62 -4.05
CA ALA A 114 -15.26 3.14 -4.74
C ALA A 114 -16.54 3.69 -4.12
N GLN A 115 -16.64 3.68 -2.78
CA GLN A 115 -17.77 4.27 -2.07
C GLN A 115 -17.88 5.76 -2.37
N ARG A 116 -16.78 6.53 -2.29
CA ARG A 116 -16.81 7.96 -2.56
C ARG A 116 -17.20 8.30 -4.01
N MET A 117 -16.69 7.53 -4.98
CA MET A 117 -17.09 7.69 -6.38
C MET A 117 -18.56 7.41 -6.59
N LEU A 118 -19.11 6.39 -5.93
CA LEU A 118 -20.54 6.10 -5.96
C LEU A 118 -21.37 7.26 -5.41
N ASP A 119 -21.03 7.78 -4.22
CA ASP A 119 -21.73 8.88 -3.57
C ASP A 119 -21.77 10.12 -4.49
N LEU A 120 -20.61 10.52 -5.03
CA LEU A 120 -20.51 11.63 -5.98
C LEU A 120 -21.35 11.41 -7.25
N THR A 121 -21.38 10.18 -7.76
CA THR A 121 -22.14 9.83 -8.95
C THR A 121 -23.64 9.89 -8.69
N VAL A 122 -24.10 9.41 -7.54
CA VAL A 122 -25.51 9.48 -7.13
C VAL A 122 -25.95 10.93 -6.99
N ASP A 123 -25.16 11.76 -6.31
CA ASP A 123 -25.44 13.19 -6.14
C ASP A 123 -25.50 13.92 -7.49
N TYR A 124 -24.57 13.64 -8.39
CA TYR A 124 -24.57 14.21 -9.73
C TYR A 124 -25.78 13.75 -10.55
N ALA A 125 -26.11 12.46 -10.51
CA ALA A 125 -27.24 11.90 -11.23
C ALA A 125 -28.58 12.44 -10.75
N ALA A 126 -28.69 12.83 -9.48
CA ALA A 126 -29.90 13.49 -8.93
C ALA A 126 -30.03 14.93 -9.39
N GLN A 127 -28.95 15.63 -9.69
CA GLN A 127 -28.92 17.05 -10.06
C GLN A 127 -28.94 17.28 -11.56
N ARG A 128 -28.18 16.48 -12.33
CA ARG A 128 -28.03 16.64 -13.77
C ARG A 128 -29.30 16.29 -14.49
N LYS A 129 -29.85 17.22 -15.27
CA LYS A 129 -31.05 17.03 -16.07
C LYS A 129 -30.75 16.82 -17.54
N GLN A 130 -31.37 15.84 -18.14
CA GLN A 130 -31.43 15.59 -19.59
C GLN A 130 -32.84 15.09 -19.94
N PHE A 131 -33.32 15.42 -21.12
CA PHE A 131 -34.69 15.07 -21.57
C PHE A 131 -35.77 15.50 -20.57
N GLY A 132 -35.61 16.69 -19.96
CA GLY A 132 -36.58 17.29 -19.05
C GLY A 132 -36.61 16.75 -17.62
N LYS A 133 -35.72 15.78 -17.25
CA LYS A 133 -35.70 15.18 -15.91
C LYS A 133 -34.30 14.82 -15.45
N PRO A 134 -34.07 14.59 -14.13
CA PRO A 134 -32.76 14.12 -13.63
C PRO A 134 -32.34 12.81 -14.30
N ILE A 135 -31.04 12.68 -14.62
CA ILE A 135 -30.54 11.47 -15.28
C ILE A 135 -30.63 10.22 -14.38
N GLY A 136 -30.61 10.40 -13.06
CA GLY A 136 -30.84 9.32 -12.09
C GLY A 136 -32.27 8.75 -12.12
N SER A 137 -33.24 9.41 -12.82
CA SER A 137 -34.60 8.87 -13.00
C SER A 137 -34.65 7.74 -14.07
N PHE A 138 -33.63 7.64 -14.94
CA PHE A 138 -33.57 6.59 -15.99
C PHE A 138 -33.17 5.25 -15.41
N GLN A 139 -33.89 4.19 -15.78
CA GLN A 139 -33.61 2.83 -15.24
C GLN A 139 -32.21 2.34 -15.56
N ALA A 140 -31.68 2.62 -16.76
CA ALA A 140 -30.32 2.22 -17.13
C ALA A 140 -29.27 2.76 -16.14
N VAL A 141 -29.39 4.03 -15.70
CA VAL A 141 -28.50 4.65 -14.71
C VAL A 141 -28.69 4.00 -13.33
N LYS A 142 -29.96 3.80 -12.92
CA LYS A 142 -30.28 3.17 -11.63
C LYS A 142 -29.71 1.76 -11.52
N HIS A 143 -29.84 0.95 -12.56
CA HIS A 143 -29.35 -0.44 -12.56
C HIS A 143 -27.83 -0.49 -12.45
N GLN A 144 -27.10 0.35 -13.20
CA GLN A 144 -25.65 0.42 -13.09
C GLN A 144 -25.19 0.83 -11.68
N LEU A 145 -25.82 1.81 -11.07
CA LEU A 145 -25.49 2.22 -9.71
C LEU A 145 -25.83 1.14 -8.68
N ALA A 146 -26.97 0.45 -8.84
CA ALA A 146 -27.34 -0.67 -7.96
C ALA A 146 -26.34 -1.82 -8.03
N ASP A 147 -25.85 -2.15 -9.23
CA ASP A 147 -24.81 -3.18 -9.40
C ASP A 147 -23.50 -2.80 -8.69
N ILE A 148 -23.13 -1.51 -8.73
CA ILE A 148 -21.93 -1.02 -8.04
C ILE A 148 -22.12 -1.10 -6.52
N VAL A 149 -23.27 -0.66 -5.99
CA VAL A 149 -23.61 -0.78 -4.56
C VAL A 149 -23.47 -2.22 -4.10
N THR A 150 -24.04 -3.16 -4.84
CA THR A 150 -24.00 -4.58 -4.52
C THR A 150 -22.55 -5.08 -4.40
N LYS A 151 -21.70 -4.73 -5.36
CA LYS A 151 -20.27 -5.13 -5.34
C LYS A 151 -19.52 -4.54 -4.14
N ILE A 152 -19.77 -3.26 -3.80
CA ILE A 152 -19.16 -2.61 -2.64
C ILE A 152 -19.60 -3.30 -1.35
N GLU A 153 -20.91 -3.58 -1.20
CA GLU A 153 -21.44 -4.23 0.02
C GLU A 153 -20.91 -5.66 0.19
N PHE A 154 -20.73 -6.41 -0.90
CA PHE A 154 -20.08 -7.73 -0.82
C PHE A 154 -18.58 -7.69 -0.53
N ALA A 155 -17.88 -6.62 -0.93
CA ALA A 155 -16.46 -6.47 -0.65
C ALA A 155 -16.16 -6.12 0.83
N LYS A 156 -17.05 -5.37 1.49
CA LYS A 156 -16.88 -4.94 2.90
C LYS A 156 -16.61 -6.09 3.87
N PRO A 157 -17.45 -7.15 3.93
CA PRO A 157 -17.23 -8.25 4.87
C PRO A 157 -15.94 -9.05 4.57
N VAL A 158 -15.53 -9.13 3.31
CA VAL A 158 -14.26 -9.77 2.93
C VAL A 158 -13.09 -8.99 3.49
N LEU A 159 -13.10 -7.66 3.34
CA LEU A 159 -12.08 -6.77 3.90
C LEU A 159 -12.03 -6.86 5.44
N TYR A 160 -13.18 -6.84 6.12
CA TYR A 160 -13.23 -6.97 7.58
C TYR A 160 -12.73 -8.33 8.06
N ARG A 161 -13.03 -9.39 7.33
CA ARG A 161 -12.49 -10.73 7.63
C ARG A 161 -10.97 -10.76 7.49
N ALA A 162 -10.42 -10.16 6.44
CA ALA A 162 -8.99 -10.03 6.24
C ALA A 162 -8.33 -9.22 7.37
N ALA A 163 -8.93 -8.09 7.77
CA ALA A 163 -8.44 -7.28 8.89
C ALA A 163 -8.40 -8.09 10.21
N ASN A 164 -9.44 -8.88 10.48
CA ASN A 164 -9.46 -9.76 11.65
C ASN A 164 -8.39 -10.87 11.57
N ALA A 165 -8.10 -11.37 10.35
CA ALA A 165 -7.09 -12.40 10.15
C ALA A 165 -5.66 -11.93 10.48
N LEU A 166 -5.36 -10.63 10.35
CA LEU A 166 -4.06 -10.07 10.75
C LEU A 166 -3.72 -10.26 12.23
N SER A 167 -4.72 -10.45 13.09
CA SER A 167 -4.52 -10.74 14.51
C SER A 167 -4.23 -12.21 14.80
N GLN A 168 -4.35 -13.10 13.79
CA GLN A 168 -4.19 -14.53 13.92
C GLN A 168 -2.77 -15.00 13.60
N SER A 169 -2.48 -16.29 13.80
CA SER A 169 -1.19 -16.87 13.45
C SER A 169 -0.89 -16.76 11.95
N GLU A 170 0.37 -16.64 11.61
CA GLU A 170 0.85 -16.41 10.23
C GLU A 170 0.33 -17.46 9.23
N ALA A 171 0.32 -18.76 9.62
CA ALA A 171 -0.18 -19.84 8.79
C ALA A 171 -1.69 -19.76 8.46
N GLN A 172 -2.47 -19.07 9.29
CA GLN A 172 -3.91 -18.87 9.06
C GLN A 172 -4.21 -17.55 8.34
N ARG A 173 -3.29 -16.62 8.37
CA ARG A 173 -3.43 -15.25 7.87
C ARG A 173 -3.36 -15.19 6.35
N SER A 174 -2.29 -15.72 5.74
CA SER A 174 -2.05 -15.66 4.29
C SER A 174 -3.11 -16.36 3.45
N VAL A 175 -3.85 -17.32 4.02
CA VAL A 175 -4.96 -18.00 3.32
C VAL A 175 -6.23 -17.14 3.26
N ARG A 176 -6.33 -16.05 4.05
CA ARG A 176 -7.56 -15.26 4.24
C ARG A 176 -7.48 -13.82 3.75
N ILE A 177 -6.27 -13.36 3.41
CA ILE A 177 -6.00 -12.07 2.79
C ILE A 177 -5.78 -12.24 1.30
#